data_9a52370ba1a13cbfb11ce5c29b382ec0
#
_entry.id   9a52370ba1a13cbfb11ce5c29b382ec0
#
_cell.length_a   1.000
_cell.length_b   1.000
_cell.length_c   1.000
_cell.angle_alpha   90.00
_cell.angle_beta   90.00
_cell.angle_gamma   90.00
#
_symmetry.space_group_name_H-M   'P 1'
#
loop_
_entity.id
_entity.type
_entity.pdbx_description
1 polymer ?
#
loop_
_entity_poly.entity_id
_entity_poly.type
_entity_poly.pdbx_seq_one_letter_code
_entity_poly.pdbx_strand_id
1 'polypeptide(L)'
;MLRGSLALSDPEAAADPLAYNRPYRVAGTGLDCFFRDDALSDLIGFTYATWHGDDAAQNLVNELNQLARRYDGSANHAVLIALDGENAWEHYPFNGYYFLKALYAQLSNQPQFELLTLSECLDRGMQPAPLPQVMAGSWVHGTLSTWMGDAAKNRAWDLLCEAKQAFDRVVPQLTDAAQRAQAGRQLALCESSDWFWWFGDYNPTDAVSQFDILYRRQLVTLYRRLNLVPPAELALPISRGSGTPEHGGVMRLPPSRGSDCQFNATRNNLLI
;
A
#
# COMPACT_ATOMS: atom_id res chain seq x y z
N MET A 1 7.19 -4.70 -0.26
CA MET A 1 7.74 -3.56 -1.03
C MET A 1 7.81 -3.96 -2.49
N LEU A 2 7.99 -3.03 -3.40
CA LEU A 2 7.90 -3.26 -4.84
C LEU A 2 9.26 -3.28 -5.52
N ARG A 3 9.32 -3.93 -6.69
CA ARG A 3 10.51 -3.93 -7.55
C ARG A 3 11.03 -2.53 -7.87
N GLY A 4 10.13 -1.58 -8.19
CA GLY A 4 10.48 -0.20 -8.41
C GLY A 4 11.08 0.49 -7.19
N SER A 5 10.62 0.16 -5.99
CA SER A 5 11.19 0.68 -4.74
C SER A 5 12.62 0.15 -4.50
N LEU A 6 12.91 -1.12 -4.84
CA LEU A 6 14.27 -1.65 -4.76
C LEU A 6 15.19 -0.92 -5.73
N ALA A 7 14.77 -0.71 -6.98
CA ALA A 7 15.58 -0.01 -7.99
C ALA A 7 15.92 1.43 -7.59
N LEU A 8 15.04 2.10 -6.85
CA LEU A 8 15.28 3.44 -6.31
C LEU A 8 16.13 3.43 -5.02
N SER A 9 16.03 2.35 -4.23
CA SER A 9 16.73 2.20 -2.94
C SER A 9 18.16 1.73 -3.12
N ASP A 10 18.36 0.77 -4.04
CA ASP A 10 19.64 0.15 -4.38
C ASP A 10 19.63 -0.25 -5.86
N PRO A 11 20.03 0.66 -6.78
CA PRO A 11 20.05 0.38 -8.21
C PRO A 11 21.04 -0.74 -8.61
N GLU A 12 22.11 -0.92 -7.86
CA GLU A 12 23.10 -1.96 -8.11
C GLU A 12 22.53 -3.34 -7.79
N ALA A 13 21.92 -3.50 -6.60
CA ALA A 13 21.22 -4.74 -6.26
C ALA A 13 20.10 -5.05 -7.24
N ALA A 14 19.34 -4.04 -7.67
CA ALA A 14 18.22 -4.20 -8.59
C ALA A 14 18.63 -4.61 -10.03
N ALA A 15 19.90 -4.55 -10.38
CA ALA A 15 20.40 -5.06 -11.66
C ALA A 15 20.33 -6.60 -11.75
N ASP A 16 20.34 -7.29 -10.61
CA ASP A 16 20.09 -8.73 -10.56
C ASP A 16 18.59 -9.01 -10.74
N PRO A 17 18.16 -9.79 -11.76
CA PRO A 17 16.75 -10.11 -11.97
C PRO A 17 16.06 -10.85 -10.82
N LEU A 18 16.82 -11.48 -9.94
CA LEU A 18 16.32 -12.22 -8.77
C LEU A 18 16.44 -11.44 -7.46
N ALA A 19 16.88 -10.20 -7.49
CA ALA A 19 17.12 -9.39 -6.31
C ALA A 19 15.88 -9.25 -5.42
N TYR A 20 14.69 -9.17 -6.00
CA TYR A 20 13.45 -9.04 -5.20
C TYR A 20 12.91 -10.35 -4.65
N ASN A 21 13.52 -11.47 -4.96
CA ASN A 21 13.14 -12.77 -4.42
C ASN A 21 14.02 -13.17 -3.22
N ARG A 22 14.51 -12.21 -2.45
CA ARG A 22 15.26 -12.41 -1.20
C ARG A 22 14.93 -11.32 -0.19
N PRO A 23 15.10 -11.59 1.12
CA PRO A 23 14.93 -10.59 2.14
C PRO A 23 16.09 -9.58 2.15
N TYR A 24 15.82 -8.39 2.68
CA TYR A 24 16.78 -7.32 2.85
C TYR A 24 16.68 -6.73 4.25
N ARG A 25 17.81 -6.37 4.85
CA ARG A 25 17.88 -5.64 6.11
C ARG A 25 18.26 -4.19 5.88
N VAL A 26 17.38 -3.29 6.32
CA VAL A 26 17.60 -1.84 6.18
C VAL A 26 18.71 -1.39 7.13
N ALA A 27 19.73 -0.71 6.59
CA ALA A 27 20.87 -0.24 7.34
C ALA A 27 20.46 0.68 8.51
N GLY A 28 21.09 0.50 9.68
CA GLY A 28 20.81 1.29 10.87
C GLY A 28 19.47 1.02 11.55
N THR A 29 18.70 0.03 11.09
CA THR A 29 17.42 -0.38 11.67
C THR A 29 17.39 -1.88 11.95
N GLY A 30 16.40 -2.37 12.68
CA GLY A 30 16.12 -3.80 12.82
C GLY A 30 15.11 -4.33 11.81
N LEU A 31 14.78 -3.54 10.77
CA LEU A 31 13.70 -3.83 9.84
C LEU A 31 14.18 -4.75 8.70
N ASP A 32 13.53 -5.90 8.55
CA ASP A 32 13.68 -6.77 7.40
C ASP A 32 12.55 -6.52 6.39
N CYS A 33 12.91 -6.41 5.11
CA CYS A 33 12.01 -6.12 4.02
C CYS A 33 12.00 -7.26 3.01
N PHE A 34 10.81 -7.60 2.53
CA PHE A 34 10.61 -8.49 1.39
C PHE A 34 9.98 -7.69 0.25
N PHE A 35 10.35 -8.01 -0.98
CA PHE A 35 9.82 -7.32 -2.16
C PHE A 35 8.78 -8.18 -2.85
N ARG A 36 7.65 -7.55 -3.22
CA ARG A 36 6.58 -8.18 -3.98
C ARG A 36 7.08 -8.55 -5.37
N ASP A 37 6.77 -9.76 -5.81
CA ASP A 37 6.86 -10.09 -7.24
C ASP A 37 5.65 -9.48 -7.95
N ASP A 38 5.90 -8.39 -8.68
CA ASP A 38 4.83 -7.64 -9.33
C ASP A 38 4.20 -8.45 -10.46
N ALA A 39 5.00 -9.19 -11.25
CA ALA A 39 4.49 -9.96 -12.36
C ALA A 39 3.53 -11.07 -11.91
N LEU A 40 3.92 -11.86 -10.92
CA LEU A 40 3.08 -12.94 -10.38
C LEU A 40 1.84 -12.41 -9.65
N SER A 41 2.01 -11.32 -8.90
CA SER A 41 0.88 -10.71 -8.20
C SER A 41 -0.12 -10.08 -9.17
N ASP A 42 0.35 -9.44 -10.25
CA ASP A 42 -0.50 -8.80 -11.25
C ASP A 42 -1.24 -9.81 -12.13
N LEU A 43 -0.70 -11.02 -12.35
CA LEU A 43 -1.45 -12.12 -12.95
C LEU A 43 -2.72 -12.40 -12.14
N ILE A 44 -2.62 -12.49 -10.84
CA ILE A 44 -3.77 -12.72 -9.95
C ILE A 44 -4.67 -11.47 -9.93
N GLY A 45 -4.10 -10.29 -9.72
CA GLY A 45 -4.88 -9.05 -9.56
C GLY A 45 -5.67 -8.64 -10.81
N PHE A 46 -5.15 -8.91 -12.01
CA PHE A 46 -5.69 -8.32 -13.24
C PHE A 46 -5.95 -9.32 -14.37
N THR A 47 -5.28 -10.48 -14.41
CA THR A 47 -5.35 -11.38 -15.57
C THR A 47 -6.29 -12.55 -15.31
N TYR A 48 -6.15 -13.23 -14.19
CA TYR A 48 -6.84 -14.50 -13.94
C TYR A 48 -8.32 -14.37 -13.60
N ALA A 49 -8.82 -13.17 -13.30
CA ALA A 49 -10.22 -12.95 -12.99
C ALA A 49 -11.18 -13.45 -14.09
N THR A 50 -10.71 -13.49 -15.34
CA THR A 50 -11.49 -13.96 -16.50
C THR A 50 -11.19 -15.40 -16.93
N TRP A 51 -10.27 -16.07 -16.25
CA TRP A 51 -9.86 -17.43 -16.58
C TRP A 51 -10.66 -18.48 -15.80
N HIS A 52 -10.67 -19.72 -16.29
CA HIS A 52 -11.11 -20.84 -15.47
C HIS A 52 -10.13 -21.01 -14.27
N GLY A 53 -10.68 -21.26 -13.08
CA GLY A 53 -9.89 -21.25 -11.85
C GLY A 53 -8.73 -22.27 -11.84
N ASP A 54 -8.98 -23.48 -12.40
CA ASP A 54 -7.94 -24.53 -12.48
C ASP A 54 -6.84 -24.14 -13.47
N ASP A 55 -7.19 -23.53 -14.60
CA ASP A 55 -6.21 -23.09 -15.62
C ASP A 55 -5.34 -21.95 -15.07
N ALA A 56 -5.95 -21.01 -14.37
CA ALA A 56 -5.26 -19.91 -13.72
C ALA A 56 -4.28 -20.41 -12.63
N ALA A 57 -4.73 -21.35 -11.80
CA ALA A 57 -3.88 -21.97 -10.78
C ALA A 57 -2.71 -22.74 -11.40
N GLN A 58 -2.99 -23.53 -12.45
CA GLN A 58 -1.94 -24.27 -13.15
C GLN A 58 -0.93 -23.34 -13.82
N ASN A 59 -1.39 -22.23 -14.41
CA ASN A 59 -0.50 -21.25 -15.02
C ASN A 59 0.41 -20.61 -13.97
N LEU A 60 -0.13 -20.17 -12.81
CA LEU A 60 0.68 -19.59 -11.74
C LEU A 60 1.74 -20.57 -11.22
N VAL A 61 1.38 -21.85 -11.04
CA VAL A 61 2.33 -22.90 -10.63
C VAL A 61 3.42 -23.08 -11.70
N ASN A 62 3.07 -23.02 -12.98
CA ASN A 62 4.05 -23.10 -14.07
C ASN A 62 5.01 -21.90 -14.07
N GLU A 63 4.52 -20.67 -13.84
CA GLU A 63 5.37 -19.49 -13.71
C GLU A 63 6.32 -19.60 -12.51
N LEU A 64 5.83 -20.06 -11.36
CA LEU A 64 6.68 -20.34 -10.19
C LEU A 64 7.75 -21.39 -10.49
N ASN A 65 7.40 -22.44 -11.22
CA ASN A 65 8.35 -23.47 -11.66
C ASN A 65 9.42 -22.91 -12.62
N GLN A 66 9.03 -22.03 -13.54
CA GLN A 66 9.98 -21.36 -14.43
C GLN A 66 10.93 -20.44 -13.64
N LEU A 67 10.39 -19.71 -12.66
CA LEU A 67 11.19 -18.87 -11.79
C LEU A 67 12.17 -19.70 -10.95
N ALA A 68 11.72 -20.81 -10.36
CA ALA A 68 12.55 -21.73 -9.55
C ALA A 68 13.76 -22.28 -10.33
N ARG A 69 13.62 -22.49 -11.64
CA ARG A 69 14.73 -22.98 -12.50
C ARG A 69 15.84 -21.94 -12.69
N ARG A 70 15.60 -20.69 -12.34
CA ARG A 70 16.61 -19.60 -12.45
C ARG A 70 17.49 -19.51 -11.22
N TYR A 71 17.11 -20.18 -10.13
CA TYR A 71 17.90 -20.18 -8.91
C TYR A 71 19.04 -21.20 -8.97
N ASP A 72 20.15 -20.85 -8.36
CA ASP A 72 21.38 -21.65 -8.32
C ASP A 72 21.35 -22.79 -7.27
N GLY A 73 20.19 -23.02 -6.66
CA GLY A 73 20.01 -23.96 -5.56
C GLY A 73 20.36 -23.39 -4.18
N SER A 74 20.70 -22.11 -4.07
CA SER A 74 20.86 -21.47 -2.76
C SER A 74 19.51 -21.36 -2.04
N ALA A 75 19.51 -21.58 -0.73
CA ALA A 75 18.30 -21.51 0.10
C ALA A 75 17.80 -20.08 0.39
N ASN A 76 18.33 -19.09 -0.30
CA ASN A 76 18.14 -17.66 0.04
C ASN A 76 17.10 -16.96 -0.84
N HIS A 77 16.16 -17.70 -1.41
CA HIS A 77 15.13 -17.14 -2.28
C HIS A 77 13.73 -17.34 -1.70
N ALA A 78 12.95 -16.27 -1.66
CA ALA A 78 11.54 -16.29 -1.33
C ALA A 78 10.75 -15.44 -2.32
N VAL A 79 9.68 -15.98 -2.85
CA VAL A 79 8.77 -15.26 -3.75
C VAL A 79 7.62 -14.73 -2.94
N LEU A 80 7.50 -13.40 -2.86
CA LEU A 80 6.38 -12.75 -2.20
C LEU A 80 5.31 -12.36 -3.22
N ILE A 81 4.18 -13.05 -3.16
CA ILE A 81 2.95 -12.65 -3.85
C ILE A 81 2.11 -11.88 -2.83
N ALA A 82 1.82 -10.62 -3.11
CA ALA A 82 1.06 -9.75 -2.23
C ALA A 82 -0.06 -9.05 -2.99
N LEU A 83 -1.26 -9.11 -2.43
CA LEU A 83 -2.49 -8.58 -2.99
C LEU A 83 -3.27 -7.85 -1.91
N ASP A 84 -4.11 -6.91 -2.31
CA ASP A 84 -5.14 -6.35 -1.44
C ASP A 84 -6.11 -7.46 -1.03
N GLY A 85 -6.56 -7.44 0.21
CA GLY A 85 -7.46 -8.47 0.74
C GLY A 85 -8.88 -8.37 0.20
N GLU A 86 -9.29 -7.16 -0.19
CA GLU A 86 -10.66 -6.83 -0.62
C GLU A 86 -10.82 -6.68 -2.14
N ASN A 87 -9.80 -6.19 -2.86
CA ASN A 87 -9.99 -5.71 -4.23
C ASN A 87 -10.02 -6.80 -5.31
N ALA A 88 -9.10 -7.78 -5.27
CA ALA A 88 -8.96 -8.72 -6.37
C ALA A 88 -10.18 -9.63 -6.52
N TRP A 89 -10.71 -10.09 -5.42
CA TRP A 89 -11.65 -11.21 -5.38
C TRP A 89 -13.06 -10.87 -5.83
N GLU A 90 -13.49 -9.61 -5.72
CA GLU A 90 -14.80 -9.18 -6.20
C GLU A 90 -14.96 -9.28 -7.73
N HIS A 91 -13.85 -9.28 -8.46
CA HIS A 91 -13.83 -9.47 -9.91
C HIS A 91 -13.77 -10.94 -10.34
N TYR A 92 -13.56 -11.85 -9.40
CA TYR A 92 -13.52 -13.29 -9.69
C TYR A 92 -14.89 -13.94 -9.54
N PRO A 93 -15.24 -14.95 -10.39
CA PRO A 93 -16.39 -15.79 -10.12
C PRO A 93 -16.32 -16.39 -8.72
N PHE A 94 -17.42 -16.31 -7.97
CA PHE A 94 -17.53 -16.82 -6.61
C PHE A 94 -16.43 -16.28 -5.65
N ASN A 95 -16.05 -15.01 -5.82
CA ASN A 95 -15.02 -14.35 -5.02
C ASN A 95 -13.68 -15.11 -4.98
N GLY A 96 -13.29 -15.70 -6.09
CA GLY A 96 -12.03 -16.43 -6.24
C GLY A 96 -11.97 -17.81 -5.59
N TYR A 97 -13.09 -18.35 -5.06
CA TYR A 97 -13.11 -19.62 -4.33
C TYR A 97 -12.47 -20.77 -5.12
N TYR A 98 -12.85 -20.96 -6.37
CA TYR A 98 -12.36 -22.08 -7.18
C TYR A 98 -10.89 -21.92 -7.54
N PHE A 99 -10.47 -20.73 -7.88
CA PHE A 99 -9.06 -20.42 -8.13
C PHE A 99 -8.19 -20.67 -6.89
N LEU A 100 -8.58 -20.11 -5.74
CA LEU A 100 -7.81 -20.27 -4.50
C LEU A 100 -7.76 -21.72 -4.03
N LYS A 101 -8.88 -22.45 -4.14
CA LYS A 101 -8.92 -23.88 -3.81
C LYS A 101 -7.97 -24.69 -4.68
N ALA A 102 -7.98 -24.47 -5.99
CA ALA A 102 -7.10 -25.16 -6.92
C ALA A 102 -5.64 -24.80 -6.68
N LEU A 103 -5.34 -23.50 -6.47
CA LEU A 103 -4.01 -23.01 -6.23
C LEU A 103 -3.39 -23.60 -4.95
N TYR A 104 -4.09 -23.55 -3.83
CA TYR A 104 -3.58 -24.12 -2.58
C TYR A 104 -3.39 -25.63 -2.68
N ALA A 105 -4.32 -26.35 -3.32
CA ALA A 105 -4.17 -27.79 -3.55
C ALA A 105 -2.94 -28.11 -4.41
N GLN A 106 -2.70 -27.35 -5.46
CA GLN A 106 -1.54 -27.56 -6.34
C GLN A 106 -0.23 -27.20 -5.63
N LEU A 107 -0.15 -26.07 -4.94
CA LEU A 107 1.07 -25.64 -4.23
C LEU A 107 1.46 -26.62 -3.11
N SER A 108 0.46 -27.12 -2.35
CA SER A 108 0.70 -28.10 -1.27
C SER A 108 1.22 -29.45 -1.78
N ASN A 109 1.00 -29.77 -3.06
CA ASN A 109 1.47 -31.01 -3.68
C ASN A 109 2.76 -30.84 -4.47
N GLN A 110 3.39 -29.67 -4.45
CA GLN A 110 4.66 -29.40 -5.14
C GLN A 110 5.83 -29.53 -4.16
N PRO A 111 6.65 -30.58 -4.22
CA PRO A 111 7.71 -30.80 -3.24
C PRO A 111 8.84 -29.77 -3.29
N GLN A 112 8.93 -29.00 -4.39
CA GLN A 112 9.91 -27.94 -4.59
C GLN A 112 9.49 -26.59 -4.00
N PHE A 113 8.24 -26.46 -3.54
CA PHE A 113 7.74 -25.23 -2.92
C PHE A 113 7.40 -25.45 -1.45
N GLU A 114 7.72 -24.48 -0.65
CA GLU A 114 7.32 -24.43 0.74
C GLU A 114 6.58 -23.12 0.99
N LEU A 115 5.37 -23.22 1.54
CA LEU A 115 4.56 -22.06 1.89
C LEU A 115 4.92 -21.62 3.30
N LEU A 116 5.48 -20.42 3.44
CA LEU A 116 5.99 -19.89 4.69
C LEU A 116 5.44 -18.49 4.93
N THR A 117 5.36 -18.11 6.19
CA THR A 117 5.26 -16.70 6.56
C THR A 117 6.63 -16.01 6.42
N LEU A 118 6.63 -14.68 6.35
CA LEU A 118 7.89 -13.92 6.24
C LEU A 118 8.80 -14.16 7.46
N SER A 119 8.22 -14.31 8.65
CA SER A 119 8.98 -14.63 9.88
C SER A 119 9.60 -16.04 9.79
N GLU A 120 8.86 -17.03 9.34
CA GLU A 120 9.37 -18.39 9.17
C GLU A 120 10.53 -18.46 8.17
N CYS A 121 10.51 -17.63 7.11
CA CYS A 121 11.64 -17.54 6.19
C CYS A 121 12.94 -17.14 6.93
N LEU A 122 12.86 -16.19 7.82
CA LEU A 122 14.00 -15.71 8.62
C LEU A 122 14.40 -16.74 9.70
N ASP A 123 13.42 -17.32 10.39
CA ASP A 123 13.64 -18.32 11.44
C ASP A 123 14.32 -19.58 10.90
N ARG A 124 14.09 -19.93 9.64
CA ARG A 124 14.76 -21.03 8.92
C ARG A 124 16.15 -20.68 8.39
N GLY A 125 16.64 -19.50 8.72
CA GLY A 125 18.02 -19.08 8.45
C GLY A 125 18.23 -18.35 7.14
N MET A 126 17.15 -17.90 6.46
CA MET A 126 17.28 -17.04 5.29
C MET A 126 17.96 -15.73 5.70
N GLN A 127 19.12 -15.43 5.10
CA GLN A 127 19.93 -14.27 5.47
C GLN A 127 19.51 -13.04 4.66
N PRO A 128 19.04 -11.96 5.31
CA PRO A 128 18.75 -10.70 4.62
C PRO A 128 20.00 -10.07 4.02
N ALA A 129 19.95 -9.71 2.75
CA ALA A 129 20.99 -8.90 2.13
C ALA A 129 20.96 -7.45 2.68
N PRO A 130 22.07 -6.74 2.73
CA PRO A 130 22.06 -5.35 3.17
C PRO A 130 21.29 -4.45 2.21
N LEU A 131 20.48 -3.53 2.74
CA LEU A 131 19.79 -2.48 1.98
C LEU A 131 20.19 -1.13 2.57
N PRO A 132 20.89 -0.27 1.81
CA PRO A 132 21.40 1.00 2.34
C PRO A 132 20.32 1.93 2.87
N GLN A 133 19.19 1.97 2.17
CA GLN A 133 18.03 2.81 2.50
C GLN A 133 16.78 2.23 1.87
N VAL A 134 15.62 2.74 2.28
CA VAL A 134 14.33 2.47 1.65
C VAL A 134 13.77 3.77 1.11
N MET A 135 13.56 3.84 -0.20
CA MET A 135 12.89 4.99 -0.82
C MET A 135 11.39 4.90 -0.61
N ALA A 136 10.80 6.03 -0.21
CA ALA A 136 9.35 6.14 -0.09
C ALA A 136 8.68 5.93 -1.45
N GLY A 137 7.69 5.06 -1.49
CA GLY A 137 6.96 4.73 -2.71
C GLY A 137 5.79 3.81 -2.44
N SER A 138 5.03 3.53 -3.48
CA SER A 138 3.87 2.65 -3.45
C SER A 138 3.92 1.65 -4.60
N TRP A 139 2.96 0.74 -4.66
CA TRP A 139 2.78 -0.18 -5.78
C TRP A 139 2.36 0.55 -7.08
N VAL A 140 1.77 1.75 -6.96
CA VAL A 140 1.39 2.56 -8.11
C VAL A 140 2.60 3.33 -8.62
N HIS A 141 3.14 2.92 -9.75
CA HIS A 141 4.28 3.54 -10.43
C HIS A 141 5.56 3.71 -9.56
N GLY A 142 5.65 3.02 -8.43
CA GLY A 142 6.78 3.14 -7.50
C GLY A 142 6.84 4.47 -6.73
N THR A 143 5.78 5.28 -6.77
CA THR A 143 5.72 6.62 -6.15
C THR A 143 4.49 6.77 -5.26
N LEU A 144 4.39 7.86 -4.53
CA LEU A 144 3.22 8.22 -3.71
C LEU A 144 2.29 9.22 -4.41
N SER A 145 2.51 9.52 -5.70
CA SER A 145 1.77 10.58 -6.42
C SER A 145 0.27 10.33 -6.56
N THR A 146 -0.19 9.10 -6.35
CA THR A 146 -1.63 8.79 -6.29
C THR A 146 -2.27 9.33 -5.02
N TRP A 147 -1.54 9.39 -3.90
CA TRP A 147 -2.08 9.80 -2.59
C TRP A 147 -1.67 11.20 -2.17
N MET A 148 -0.63 11.78 -2.75
CA MET A 148 -0.10 13.10 -2.37
C MET A 148 0.49 13.84 -3.57
N GLY A 149 0.75 15.15 -3.40
CA GLY A 149 1.31 16.02 -4.44
C GLY A 149 0.26 16.88 -5.15
N ASP A 150 -0.97 16.42 -5.29
CA ASP A 150 -2.10 17.23 -5.74
C ASP A 150 -2.56 18.21 -4.63
N ALA A 151 -3.00 19.40 -5.00
CA ALA A 151 -3.37 20.43 -4.03
C ALA A 151 -4.50 20.01 -3.09
N ALA A 152 -5.54 19.33 -3.61
CA ALA A 152 -6.64 18.81 -2.79
C ALA A 152 -6.17 17.70 -1.85
N LYS A 153 -5.32 16.79 -2.33
CA LYS A 153 -4.74 15.73 -1.51
C LYS A 153 -3.87 16.29 -0.40
N ASN A 154 -2.97 17.21 -0.73
CA ASN A 154 -2.09 17.84 0.26
C ASN A 154 -2.91 18.62 1.31
N ARG A 155 -3.97 19.33 0.90
CA ARG A 155 -4.87 19.98 1.87
C ARG A 155 -5.56 18.99 2.80
N ALA A 156 -5.97 17.83 2.28
CA ALA A 156 -6.55 16.77 3.11
C ALA A 156 -5.53 16.23 4.12
N TRP A 157 -4.28 16.00 3.72
CA TRP A 157 -3.19 15.62 4.62
C TRP A 157 -2.93 16.66 5.70
N ASP A 158 -2.92 17.96 5.36
CA ASP A 158 -2.74 19.04 6.34
C ASP A 158 -3.82 18.99 7.42
N LEU A 159 -5.09 18.84 7.01
CA LEU A 159 -6.21 18.73 7.95
C LEU A 159 -6.12 17.48 8.84
N LEU A 160 -5.65 16.36 8.30
CA LEU A 160 -5.39 15.16 9.10
C LEU A 160 -4.25 15.37 10.10
N CYS A 161 -3.15 15.98 9.67
CA CYS A 161 -2.01 16.29 10.54
C CYS A 161 -2.42 17.23 11.69
N GLU A 162 -3.21 18.26 11.40
CA GLU A 162 -3.77 19.15 12.43
C GLU A 162 -4.64 18.38 13.44
N ALA A 163 -5.51 17.49 12.94
CA ALA A 163 -6.37 16.66 13.78
C ALA A 163 -5.55 15.66 14.62
N LYS A 164 -4.52 15.05 14.03
CA LYS A 164 -3.58 14.15 14.73
C LYS A 164 -2.83 14.88 15.84
N GLN A 165 -2.33 16.07 15.58
CA GLN A 165 -1.68 16.89 16.62
C GLN A 165 -2.64 17.23 17.76
N ALA A 166 -3.91 17.52 17.45
CA ALA A 166 -4.93 17.72 18.47
C ALA A 166 -5.18 16.45 19.29
N PHE A 167 -5.25 15.31 18.64
CA PHE A 167 -5.38 13.99 19.28
C PHE A 167 -4.22 13.73 20.24
N ASP A 168 -2.97 13.91 19.79
CA ASP A 168 -1.76 13.64 20.57
C ASP A 168 -1.66 14.54 21.83
N ARG A 169 -2.18 15.75 21.75
CA ARG A 169 -2.24 16.66 22.91
C ARG A 169 -3.31 16.26 23.93
N VAL A 170 -4.47 15.79 23.46
CA VAL A 170 -5.65 15.60 24.32
C VAL A 170 -5.73 14.20 24.91
N VAL A 171 -5.49 13.17 24.10
CA VAL A 171 -5.71 11.77 24.52
C VAL A 171 -4.90 11.36 25.74
N PRO A 172 -3.64 11.76 25.94
CA PRO A 172 -2.91 11.46 27.18
C PRO A 172 -3.56 12.04 28.44
N GLN A 173 -4.40 13.08 28.31
CA GLN A 173 -5.07 13.74 29.44
C GLN A 173 -6.45 13.14 29.74
N LEU A 174 -7.00 12.30 28.84
CA LEU A 174 -8.27 11.63 29.06
C LEU A 174 -8.11 10.52 30.09
N THR A 175 -8.92 10.56 31.14
CA THR A 175 -8.93 9.53 32.19
C THR A 175 -9.77 8.31 31.80
N ASP A 176 -10.82 8.50 31.01
CA ASP A 176 -11.71 7.42 30.57
C ASP A 176 -11.06 6.60 29.44
N ALA A 177 -10.81 5.31 29.74
CA ALA A 177 -10.25 4.35 28.77
C ALA A 177 -11.17 4.10 27.58
N ALA A 178 -12.48 4.11 27.77
CA ALA A 178 -13.44 3.92 26.67
C ALA A 178 -13.42 5.12 25.72
N GLN A 179 -13.32 6.33 26.26
CA GLN A 179 -13.19 7.54 25.45
C GLN A 179 -11.88 7.55 24.65
N ARG A 180 -10.75 7.17 25.26
CA ARG A 180 -9.46 7.02 24.55
C ARG A 180 -9.57 6.03 23.39
N ALA A 181 -10.15 4.85 23.63
CA ALA A 181 -10.32 3.83 22.62
C ALA A 181 -11.24 4.28 21.48
N GLN A 182 -12.31 5.03 21.77
CA GLN A 182 -13.20 5.59 20.76
C GLN A 182 -12.51 6.68 19.93
N ALA A 183 -11.73 7.55 20.56
CA ALA A 183 -10.94 8.56 19.85
C ALA A 183 -9.90 7.90 18.95
N GLY A 184 -9.20 6.85 19.41
CA GLY A 184 -8.23 6.09 18.62
C GLY A 184 -8.87 5.43 17.41
N ARG A 185 -10.02 4.76 17.55
CA ARG A 185 -10.76 4.20 16.41
C ARG A 185 -11.20 5.28 15.41
N GLN A 186 -11.61 6.45 15.91
CA GLN A 186 -12.01 7.55 15.04
C GLN A 186 -10.82 8.13 14.27
N LEU A 187 -9.64 8.24 14.90
CA LEU A 187 -8.43 8.66 14.20
C LEU A 187 -8.07 7.65 13.11
N ALA A 188 -8.08 6.35 13.40
CA ALA A 188 -7.79 5.30 12.41
C ALA A 188 -8.70 5.38 11.17
N LEU A 189 -9.99 5.72 11.35
CA LEU A 189 -10.90 5.98 10.23
C LEU A 189 -10.48 7.21 9.40
N CYS A 190 -9.92 8.25 10.04
CA CYS A 190 -9.42 9.41 9.33
C CYS A 190 -8.12 9.13 8.56
N GLU A 191 -7.35 8.15 9.00
CA GLU A 191 -6.04 7.76 8.43
C GLU A 191 -6.16 6.77 7.25
N SER A 192 -7.39 6.34 6.88
CA SER A 192 -7.60 5.48 5.72
C SER A 192 -7.04 6.12 4.44
N SER A 193 -6.31 5.33 3.64
CA SER A 193 -5.69 5.80 2.40
C SER A 193 -6.71 6.13 1.30
N ASP A 194 -7.92 5.58 1.38
CA ASP A 194 -8.98 5.76 0.37
C ASP A 194 -9.39 7.22 0.19
N TRP A 195 -9.37 8.01 1.26
CA TRP A 195 -9.66 9.45 1.15
C TRP A 195 -8.75 10.11 0.13
N PHE A 196 -7.46 9.87 0.24
CA PHE A 196 -6.43 10.48 -0.61
C PHE A 196 -6.39 9.84 -2.00
N TRP A 197 -6.80 8.59 -2.15
CA TRP A 197 -6.98 7.94 -3.44
C TRP A 197 -8.00 8.69 -4.30
N TRP A 198 -9.16 9.03 -3.72
CA TRP A 198 -10.28 9.61 -4.45
C TRP A 198 -10.20 11.12 -4.66
N PHE A 199 -9.47 11.87 -3.84
CA PHE A 199 -9.35 13.31 -4.02
C PHE A 199 -8.60 13.66 -5.31
N GLY A 200 -8.95 14.83 -5.88
CA GLY A 200 -8.38 15.38 -7.11
C GLY A 200 -9.45 15.69 -8.15
N ASP A 201 -9.30 16.81 -8.83
CA ASP A 201 -10.31 17.32 -9.79
C ASP A 201 -10.40 16.47 -11.07
N TYR A 202 -9.45 15.57 -11.30
CA TYR A 202 -9.47 14.61 -12.40
C TYR A 202 -10.39 13.41 -12.16
N ASN A 203 -10.88 13.22 -10.94
CA ASN A 203 -11.80 12.14 -10.58
C ASN A 203 -13.27 12.55 -10.78
N PRO A 204 -14.21 11.58 -10.91
CA PRO A 204 -15.62 11.88 -11.11
C PRO A 204 -16.22 12.68 -9.95
N THR A 205 -17.02 13.70 -10.27
CA THR A 205 -17.64 14.61 -9.29
C THR A 205 -18.42 13.88 -8.20
N ASP A 206 -19.21 12.89 -8.56
CA ASP A 206 -20.07 12.16 -7.60
C ASP A 206 -19.23 11.41 -6.57
N ALA A 207 -18.21 10.68 -7.00
CA ALA A 207 -17.32 9.95 -6.11
C ALA A 207 -16.56 10.92 -5.19
N VAL A 208 -15.88 11.92 -5.76
CA VAL A 208 -15.08 12.90 -5.01
C VAL A 208 -15.92 13.65 -4.00
N SER A 209 -17.12 14.13 -4.38
CA SER A 209 -17.98 14.89 -3.49
C SER A 209 -18.45 14.07 -2.28
N GLN A 210 -18.76 12.79 -2.49
CA GLN A 210 -19.15 11.88 -1.40
C GLN A 210 -17.97 11.61 -0.45
N PHE A 211 -16.79 11.29 -0.98
CA PHE A 211 -15.59 11.08 -0.18
C PHE A 211 -15.20 12.33 0.59
N ASP A 212 -15.28 13.53 -0.03
CA ASP A 212 -15.00 14.81 0.62
C ASP A 212 -15.92 15.04 1.82
N ILE A 213 -17.23 14.87 1.64
CA ILE A 213 -18.21 15.03 2.73
C ILE A 213 -17.93 14.04 3.86
N LEU A 214 -17.69 12.77 3.53
CA LEU A 214 -17.44 11.73 4.53
C LEU A 214 -16.15 12.00 5.28
N TYR A 215 -15.06 12.31 4.61
CA TYR A 215 -13.77 12.60 5.22
C TYR A 215 -13.86 13.77 6.21
N ARG A 216 -14.42 14.90 5.79
CA ARG A 216 -14.61 16.06 6.67
C ARG A 216 -15.49 15.72 7.88
N ARG A 217 -16.53 14.90 7.72
CA ARG A 217 -17.35 14.40 8.82
C ARG A 217 -16.57 13.52 9.80
N GLN A 218 -15.65 12.67 9.29
CA GLN A 218 -14.81 11.86 10.18
C GLN A 218 -13.87 12.76 11.01
N LEU A 219 -13.24 13.77 10.41
CA LEU A 219 -12.42 14.73 11.13
C LEU A 219 -13.23 15.53 12.16
N VAL A 220 -14.38 16.06 11.78
CA VAL A 220 -15.29 16.76 12.72
C VAL A 220 -15.66 15.86 13.89
N THR A 221 -15.94 14.59 13.63
CA THR A 221 -16.28 13.61 14.69
C THR A 221 -15.08 13.37 15.61
N LEU A 222 -13.86 13.31 15.06
CA LEU A 222 -12.64 13.20 15.87
C LEU A 222 -12.50 14.39 16.83
N TYR A 223 -12.58 15.62 16.34
CA TYR A 223 -12.53 16.81 17.20
C TYR A 223 -13.58 16.80 18.31
N ARG A 224 -14.81 16.41 17.98
CA ARG A 224 -15.90 16.30 18.98
C ARG A 224 -15.62 15.23 20.03
N ARG A 225 -15.04 14.08 19.65
CA ARG A 225 -14.64 13.03 20.61
C ARG A 225 -13.51 13.47 21.53
N LEU A 226 -12.70 14.43 21.09
CA LEU A 226 -11.67 15.08 21.88
C LEU A 226 -12.20 16.24 22.73
N ASN A 227 -13.51 16.53 22.69
CA ASN A 227 -14.14 17.70 23.32
C ASN A 227 -13.57 19.04 22.80
N LEU A 228 -13.16 19.08 21.53
CA LEU A 228 -12.66 20.26 20.87
C LEU A 228 -13.67 20.81 19.85
N VAL A 229 -13.60 22.11 19.60
CA VAL A 229 -14.34 22.73 18.50
C VAL A 229 -13.63 22.40 17.19
N PRO A 230 -14.35 21.81 16.19
CA PRO A 230 -13.74 21.54 14.90
C PRO A 230 -13.32 22.85 14.19
N PRO A 231 -12.19 22.85 13.47
CA PRO A 231 -11.80 24.00 12.64
C PRO A 231 -12.87 24.38 11.62
N ALA A 232 -13.04 25.69 11.39
CA ALA A 232 -14.05 26.22 10.48
C ALA A 232 -13.83 25.78 9.02
N GLU A 233 -12.60 25.51 8.66
CA GLU A 233 -12.17 25.01 7.35
C GLU A 233 -12.81 23.67 6.97
N LEU A 234 -13.16 22.85 7.96
CA LEU A 234 -13.88 21.59 7.75
C LEU A 234 -15.32 21.77 7.25
N ALA A 235 -15.85 23.01 7.27
CA ALA A 235 -17.13 23.35 6.64
C ALA A 235 -17.01 23.53 5.11
N LEU A 236 -15.79 23.73 4.60
CA LEU A 236 -15.53 23.99 3.18
C LEU A 236 -15.11 22.70 2.47
N PRO A 237 -15.55 22.45 1.22
CA PRO A 237 -15.06 21.35 0.42
C PRO A 237 -13.55 21.42 0.18
N ILE A 238 -12.87 20.28 0.26
CA ILE A 238 -11.45 20.12 -0.06
C ILE A 238 -11.29 19.89 -1.57
N SER A 239 -12.11 18.99 -2.11
CA SER A 239 -12.10 18.61 -3.52
C SER A 239 -13.53 18.44 -4.02
N ARG A 240 -13.77 18.70 -5.31
CA ARG A 240 -15.12 18.59 -5.90
C ARG A 240 -15.18 17.55 -6.99
N GLY A 241 -14.06 17.25 -7.62
CA GLY A 241 -14.00 16.43 -8.82
C GLY A 241 -14.66 17.12 -10.01
N SER A 242 -14.16 16.93 -11.18
CA SER A 242 -14.77 17.46 -12.41
C SER A 242 -14.43 16.57 -13.61
N GLY A 243 -13.64 15.54 -13.39
CA GLY A 243 -13.08 14.68 -14.42
C GLY A 243 -13.90 13.44 -14.71
N THR A 244 -13.55 12.85 -15.82
CA THR A 244 -13.81 11.43 -16.08
C THR A 244 -12.54 10.66 -15.70
N PRO A 245 -12.65 9.46 -15.10
CA PRO A 245 -11.46 8.66 -14.80
C PRO A 245 -10.65 8.46 -16.08
N GLU A 246 -9.38 8.84 -16.05
CA GLU A 246 -8.45 8.45 -17.10
C GLU A 246 -8.35 6.92 -17.15
N HIS A 247 -7.91 6.36 -18.27
CA HIS A 247 -7.58 4.94 -18.36
C HIS A 247 -6.56 4.59 -17.27
N GLY A 248 -6.92 3.68 -16.36
CA GLY A 248 -6.15 3.41 -15.16
C GLY A 248 -6.73 4.03 -13.88
N GLY A 249 -7.89 4.71 -13.96
CA GLY A 249 -8.61 5.24 -12.81
C GLY A 249 -7.83 6.39 -12.14
N VAL A 250 -7.77 6.33 -10.81
CA VAL A 250 -7.14 7.36 -9.99
C VAL A 250 -5.60 7.25 -9.90
N MET A 251 -5.00 6.24 -10.50
CA MET A 251 -3.55 6.04 -10.46
C MET A 251 -2.82 7.14 -11.23
N ARG A 252 -1.92 7.84 -10.56
CA ARG A 252 -1.21 9.00 -11.10
C ARG A 252 0.26 8.72 -11.32
N LEU A 253 0.73 9.06 -12.51
CA LEU A 253 2.16 9.17 -12.77
C LEU A 253 2.73 10.40 -12.05
N PRO A 254 3.98 10.34 -11.57
CA PRO A 254 4.65 11.54 -11.06
C PRO A 254 4.70 12.60 -12.18
N PRO A 255 4.63 13.90 -11.84
CA PRO A 255 4.84 14.95 -12.83
C PRO A 255 6.21 14.74 -13.48
N SER A 256 6.27 14.89 -14.81
CA SER A 256 7.53 14.83 -15.57
C SER A 256 8.52 15.80 -14.93
N ARG A 257 9.77 15.36 -14.71
CA ARG A 257 10.85 16.17 -14.14
C ARG A 257 11.05 17.43 -15.00
N GLY A 258 10.40 18.53 -14.61
CA GLY A 258 10.43 19.79 -15.37
C GLY A 258 9.81 20.96 -14.60
N SER A 259 9.12 20.71 -13.48
CA SER A 259 8.65 21.75 -12.58
C SER A 259 9.21 21.49 -11.19
N ASP A 260 10.08 22.39 -10.74
CA ASP A 260 10.72 22.40 -9.44
C ASP A 260 9.69 22.29 -8.29
N CYS A 261 9.36 21.09 -7.87
CA CYS A 261 8.86 20.84 -6.54
C CYS A 261 10.07 20.53 -5.66
N GLN A 262 10.77 21.56 -5.20
CA GLN A 262 11.67 21.43 -4.07
C GLN A 262 10.84 21.04 -2.86
N PHE A 263 10.87 19.75 -2.52
CA PHE A 263 10.45 19.28 -1.22
C PHE A 263 11.34 19.96 -0.17
N ASN A 264 10.79 20.93 0.52
CA ASN A 264 11.48 21.58 1.63
C ASN A 264 11.43 20.62 2.82
N ALA A 265 12.41 19.70 2.88
CA ALA A 265 12.55 18.65 3.90
C ALA A 265 12.81 19.20 5.33
N THR A 266 12.72 20.52 5.53
CA THR A 266 13.12 21.18 6.78
C THR A 266 11.98 21.38 7.78
N ARG A 267 10.76 20.87 7.56
CA ARG A 267 9.65 21.17 8.49
C ARG A 267 8.83 20.00 9.04
N ASN A 268 9.14 18.75 8.77
CA ASN A 268 8.36 17.68 9.38
C ASN A 268 9.23 16.52 9.84
N ASN A 269 9.61 16.53 11.13
CA ASN A 269 9.86 15.29 11.86
C ASN A 269 8.52 14.55 12.01
N LEU A 270 8.09 13.87 10.95
CA LEU A 270 7.09 12.84 11.04
C LEU A 270 7.82 11.53 11.35
N LEU A 271 7.90 11.20 12.63
CA LEU A 271 8.11 9.83 13.08
C LEU A 271 6.80 9.07 12.78
N ILE A 272 6.85 8.18 11.79
CA ILE A 272 5.86 7.12 11.59
C ILE A 272 6.23 5.97 12.55
#